data_0956ab46f4248d463e2895f6d42a3cb4
#
_entry.id   0956ab46f4248d463e2895f6d42a3cb4
#
_cell.length_a   1.000
_cell.length_b   1.000
_cell.length_c   1.000
_cell.angle_alpha   90.00
_cell.angle_beta   90.00
_cell.angle_gamma   90.00
#
_symmetry.space_group_name_H-M   'P 1'
#
loop_
_entity.id
_entity.type
_entity.pdbx_description
1 polymer ?
#
loop_
_entity_poly.entity_id
_entity_poly.type
_entity_poly.pdbx_seq_one_letter_code
_entity_poly.pdbx_strand_id
1 'polypeptide(L)'
;MNKTKIIALYLPQFHRIPENDKFWGEGFTDWVTVKNSKPLYEGHNQPRVPLNDNYYDLSLKENVIWQAKLAKEYGIYGFGIYHYWFNNEQNLLTKPAEIIRDNDDIDINYCFVWDNSSWKRSWSSVAGNEWAPTADVDKTGPKILIQHILGDKPDWENHFNYLLTHFKSSRYIKFANKPVFCIYNPNKDIYRMADYWDELAKKAGFDGICIVFQGGGHKDIPSKYMKYRYEPPASSWYDIGLVGKAIKKAKKILHFAPKTLFTDYDQIWKKLLDNARNGNDTSFYGAFVDFDDTPRRGQYGARIVKGANPEKFKKYFSELVNISAAQNKEFIFVTAWNEWGESAYIEPDKTFGYAYLDAIKDCMNIQQ
;
A
#
# COMPACT_ATOMS: atom_id res chain seq x y z
N MET A 1 11.73 -0.28 -26.75
CA MET A 1 10.93 -0.91 -25.70
C MET A 1 10.42 0.16 -24.77
N ASN A 2 9.14 0.13 -24.37
CA ASN A 2 8.65 1.08 -23.36
C ASN A 2 9.35 0.77 -22.03
N LYS A 3 9.92 1.80 -21.41
CA LYS A 3 10.58 1.65 -20.11
C LYS A 3 9.53 1.39 -19.03
N THR A 4 9.70 0.34 -18.24
CA THR A 4 8.81 0.07 -17.09
C THR A 4 8.87 1.22 -16.09
N LYS A 5 7.72 1.68 -15.62
CA LYS A 5 7.55 2.80 -14.68
C LYS A 5 7.27 2.30 -13.27
N ILE A 6 7.85 2.92 -12.26
CA ILE A 6 7.70 2.52 -10.87
C ILE A 6 6.65 3.39 -10.19
N ILE A 7 5.61 2.76 -9.64
CA ILE A 7 4.59 3.41 -8.81
C ILE A 7 4.79 2.94 -7.37
N ALA A 8 5.17 3.84 -6.48
CA ALA A 8 5.31 3.54 -5.06
C ALA A 8 3.99 3.78 -4.32
N LEU A 9 3.48 2.78 -3.59
CA LEU A 9 2.29 2.94 -2.77
C LEU A 9 2.54 3.98 -1.69
N TYR A 10 1.56 4.82 -1.41
CA TYR A 10 1.72 6.01 -0.58
C TYR A 10 0.62 6.09 0.47
N LEU A 11 1.01 6.04 1.75
CA LEU A 11 0.12 6.14 2.89
C LEU A 11 -0.09 7.62 3.27
N PRO A 12 -1.31 8.16 3.21
CA PRO A 12 -1.59 9.55 3.56
C PRO A 12 -1.78 9.80 5.08
N GLN A 13 -1.62 8.79 5.96
CA GLN A 13 -1.96 8.86 7.39
C GLN A 13 -0.92 9.57 8.28
N PHE A 14 -0.12 10.47 7.71
CA PHE A 14 0.89 11.23 8.46
C PHE A 14 0.48 12.69 8.70
N HIS A 15 -0.82 12.93 8.86
CA HIS A 15 -1.39 14.21 9.33
C HIS A 15 -2.62 13.94 10.18
N ARG A 16 -2.97 14.88 11.04
CA ARG A 16 -4.12 14.75 11.94
C ARG A 16 -5.43 14.83 11.15
N ILE A 17 -6.37 13.97 11.52
CA ILE A 17 -7.79 14.06 11.15
C ILE A 17 -8.66 13.82 12.39
N PRO A 18 -9.86 14.44 12.48
CA PRO A 18 -10.74 14.30 13.65
C PRO A 18 -11.13 12.84 13.95
N GLU A 19 -11.30 12.02 12.93
CA GLU A 19 -11.65 10.62 13.06
C GLU A 19 -10.55 9.82 13.76
N ASN A 20 -9.28 10.05 13.39
CA ASN A 20 -8.15 9.39 14.05
C ASN A 20 -8.01 9.85 15.50
N ASP A 21 -8.18 11.14 15.78
CA ASP A 21 -8.17 11.68 17.14
C ASP A 21 -9.26 11.03 18.00
N LYS A 22 -10.46 10.86 17.44
CA LYS A 22 -11.59 10.19 18.12
C LYS A 22 -11.33 8.73 18.43
N PHE A 23 -10.64 7.99 17.56
CA PHE A 23 -10.46 6.55 17.69
C PHE A 23 -9.20 6.17 18.46
N TRP A 24 -8.15 6.98 18.33
CA TRP A 24 -6.80 6.64 18.81
C TRP A 24 -6.21 7.64 19.79
N GLY A 25 -6.91 8.75 20.06
CA GLY A 25 -6.46 9.82 20.94
C GLY A 25 -6.01 11.06 20.18
N GLU A 26 -6.07 12.19 20.84
CA GLU A 26 -5.74 13.49 20.26
C GLU A 26 -4.29 13.55 19.74
N GLY A 27 -4.10 14.07 18.54
CA GLY A 27 -2.80 14.19 17.89
C GLY A 27 -2.33 12.90 17.18
N PHE A 28 -3.19 11.90 17.04
CA PHE A 28 -2.80 10.65 16.42
C PHE A 28 -2.48 10.82 14.94
N THR A 29 -1.31 10.30 14.57
CA THR A 29 -0.88 9.98 13.19
C THR A 29 -0.15 8.64 13.23
N ASP A 30 0.16 8.06 12.08
CA ASP A 30 0.90 6.78 12.05
C ASP A 30 2.30 6.88 12.70
N TRP A 31 2.87 8.09 12.81
CA TRP A 31 4.10 8.33 13.59
C TRP A 31 3.99 7.95 15.06
N VAL A 32 2.81 8.01 15.65
CA VAL A 32 2.60 7.62 17.06
C VAL A 32 2.88 6.12 17.23
N THR A 33 2.38 5.28 16.32
CA THR A 33 2.62 3.84 16.36
C THR A 33 4.09 3.52 16.12
N VAL A 34 4.72 4.17 15.15
CA VAL A 34 6.15 3.97 14.80
C VAL A 34 7.05 4.32 15.97
N LYS A 35 6.88 5.51 16.57
CA LYS A 35 7.72 5.97 17.71
C LYS A 35 7.59 5.10 18.96
N ASN A 36 6.40 4.53 19.19
CA ASN A 36 6.12 3.71 20.37
C ASN A 36 6.45 2.21 20.17
N SER A 37 6.88 1.82 18.97
CA SER A 37 7.30 0.45 18.69
C SER A 37 8.48 0.04 19.59
N LYS A 38 8.48 -1.24 20.01
CA LYS A 38 9.55 -1.79 20.86
C LYS A 38 10.15 -3.03 20.20
N PRO A 39 11.46 -3.26 20.32
CA PRO A 39 12.07 -4.49 19.84
C PRO A 39 11.49 -5.70 20.56
N LEU A 40 11.19 -6.77 19.82
CA LEU A 40 10.64 -8.02 20.35
C LEU A 40 11.71 -9.09 20.64
N TYR A 41 12.91 -8.89 20.14
CA TYR A 41 14.08 -9.77 20.36
C TYR A 41 15.38 -8.96 20.15
N GLU A 42 16.49 -9.53 20.58
CA GLU A 42 17.82 -8.92 20.43
C GLU A 42 18.16 -8.68 18.93
N GLY A 43 18.62 -7.49 18.61
CA GLY A 43 18.92 -7.07 17.23
C GLY A 43 17.70 -6.74 16.39
N HIS A 44 16.48 -6.71 16.95
CA HIS A 44 15.29 -6.28 16.24
C HIS A 44 15.31 -4.77 15.98
N ASN A 45 15.33 -4.37 14.73
CA ASN A 45 15.38 -2.96 14.32
C ASN A 45 14.00 -2.29 14.49
N GLN A 46 13.66 -1.97 15.73
CA GLN A 46 12.48 -1.20 16.13
C GLN A 46 12.83 -0.31 17.33
N PRO A 47 12.28 0.90 17.44
CA PRO A 47 11.48 1.58 16.40
C PRO A 47 12.33 1.97 15.18
N ARG A 48 11.71 2.00 14.01
CA ARG A 48 12.32 2.55 12.80
C ARG A 48 12.34 4.08 12.90
N VAL A 49 13.45 4.69 12.53
CA VAL A 49 13.65 6.14 12.69
C VAL A 49 13.95 6.77 11.34
N PRO A 50 13.16 7.75 10.89
CA PRO A 50 13.45 8.48 9.66
C PRO A 50 14.82 9.18 9.73
N LEU A 51 15.49 9.30 8.59
CA LEU A 51 16.74 10.05 8.50
C LEU A 51 16.50 11.50 8.96
N ASN A 52 17.43 12.03 9.75
CA ASN A 52 17.33 13.37 10.34
C ASN A 52 16.10 13.60 11.24
N ASP A 53 15.50 12.52 11.78
CA ASP A 53 14.28 12.58 12.59
C ASP A 53 13.12 13.29 11.87
N ASN A 54 13.03 13.14 10.54
CA ASN A 54 12.04 13.81 9.72
C ASN A 54 10.64 13.16 9.86
N TYR A 55 10.00 13.42 10.97
CA TYR A 55 8.61 13.03 11.24
C TYR A 55 7.64 14.07 10.67
N TYR A 56 7.50 14.08 9.36
CA TYR A 56 6.74 15.08 8.60
C TYR A 56 5.23 15.05 8.85
N ASP A 57 4.58 16.15 8.50
CA ASP A 57 3.12 16.29 8.45
C ASP A 57 2.67 16.46 7.00
N LEU A 58 1.84 15.55 6.49
CA LEU A 58 1.37 15.54 5.10
C LEU A 58 0.22 16.52 4.81
N SER A 59 -0.22 17.29 5.79
CA SER A 59 -1.07 18.46 5.54
C SER A 59 -0.30 19.66 5.00
N LEU A 60 1.04 19.64 5.11
CA LEU A 60 1.94 20.71 4.72
C LEU A 60 2.49 20.49 3.33
N LYS A 61 2.30 21.45 2.43
CA LYS A 61 2.73 21.40 1.04
C LYS A 61 4.24 21.13 0.88
N GLU A 62 5.07 21.74 1.70
CA GLU A 62 6.52 21.58 1.67
C GLU A 62 6.99 20.15 1.87
N ASN A 63 6.27 19.37 2.70
CA ASN A 63 6.60 17.96 2.91
C ASN A 63 6.24 17.11 1.68
N VAL A 64 5.11 17.42 1.03
CA VAL A 64 4.71 16.75 -0.22
C VAL A 64 5.69 17.10 -1.35
N ILE A 65 6.15 18.36 -1.45
CA ILE A 65 7.19 18.79 -2.40
C ILE A 65 8.48 18.03 -2.17
N TRP A 66 8.94 17.93 -0.90
CA TRP A 66 10.14 17.20 -0.55
C TRP A 66 10.07 15.74 -1.01
N GLN A 67 8.98 15.05 -0.68
CA GLN A 67 8.77 13.65 -1.09
C GLN A 67 8.72 13.50 -2.62
N ALA A 68 8.02 14.38 -3.33
CA ALA A 68 7.92 14.35 -4.78
C ALA A 68 9.29 14.54 -5.45
N LYS A 69 10.08 15.50 -4.99
CA LYS A 69 11.45 15.73 -5.50
C LYS A 69 12.35 14.52 -5.26
N LEU A 70 12.32 13.99 -4.04
CA LEU A 70 13.10 12.82 -3.68
C LEU A 70 12.71 11.60 -4.53
N ALA A 71 11.42 11.31 -4.63
CA ALA A 71 10.91 10.20 -5.44
C ALA A 71 11.36 10.30 -6.90
N LYS A 72 11.23 11.47 -7.50
CA LYS A 72 11.65 11.72 -8.89
C LYS A 72 13.15 11.56 -9.09
N GLU A 73 13.98 12.07 -8.17
CA GLU A 73 15.44 11.96 -8.21
C GLU A 73 15.90 10.50 -8.25
N TYR A 74 15.17 9.60 -7.59
CA TYR A 74 15.50 8.18 -7.51
C TYR A 74 14.71 7.30 -8.50
N GLY A 75 14.07 7.91 -9.51
CA GLY A 75 13.44 7.17 -10.62
C GLY A 75 12.05 6.62 -10.33
N ILE A 76 11.40 7.06 -9.26
CA ILE A 76 9.99 6.77 -9.02
C ILE A 76 9.16 7.61 -9.97
N TYR A 77 8.30 6.96 -10.77
CA TYR A 77 7.44 7.61 -11.75
C TYR A 77 6.26 8.32 -11.10
N GLY A 78 5.72 7.74 -10.02
CA GLY A 78 4.57 8.31 -9.35
C GLY A 78 4.17 7.58 -8.07
N PHE A 79 3.19 8.14 -7.40
CA PHE A 79 2.62 7.59 -6.18
C PHE A 79 1.29 6.88 -6.44
N GLY A 80 1.09 5.71 -5.83
CA GLY A 80 -0.20 5.06 -5.69
C GLY A 80 -0.79 5.44 -4.35
N ILE A 81 -1.55 6.53 -4.29
CA ILE A 81 -2.02 7.11 -3.03
C ILE A 81 -3.22 6.32 -2.52
N TYR A 82 -3.15 5.80 -1.28
CA TYR A 82 -4.31 5.17 -0.67
C TYR A 82 -5.45 6.16 -0.56
N HIS A 83 -6.63 5.71 -1.04
CA HIS A 83 -7.85 6.48 -1.08
C HIS A 83 -8.87 5.86 -0.12
N TYR A 84 -9.45 6.67 0.74
CA TYR A 84 -10.34 6.23 1.82
C TYR A 84 -11.74 6.82 1.66
N TRP A 85 -12.42 6.43 0.59
CA TRP A 85 -13.82 6.74 0.36
C TRP A 85 -14.69 5.67 1.01
N PHE A 86 -15.37 6.00 2.09
CA PHE A 86 -16.26 5.07 2.81
C PHE A 86 -17.71 5.18 2.37
N ASN A 87 -18.17 6.39 2.10
CA ASN A 87 -19.49 6.75 1.59
C ASN A 87 -19.46 8.23 1.17
N ASN A 88 -20.62 8.78 0.74
CA ASN A 88 -20.72 10.15 0.23
C ASN A 88 -20.40 11.25 1.28
N GLU A 89 -20.46 10.93 2.56
CA GLU A 89 -20.18 11.88 3.66
C GLU A 89 -18.76 11.73 4.22
N GLN A 90 -18.08 10.62 3.91
CA GLN A 90 -16.80 10.25 4.52
C GLN A 90 -15.75 9.87 3.47
N ASN A 91 -15.03 10.88 3.00
CA ASN A 91 -13.82 10.77 2.20
C ASN A 91 -12.66 11.34 3.03
N LEU A 92 -11.78 10.47 3.51
CA LEU A 92 -10.77 10.82 4.49
C LEU A 92 -9.36 10.86 3.90
N LEU A 93 -8.46 11.59 4.57
CA LEU A 93 -7.02 11.64 4.25
C LEU A 93 -6.73 12.11 2.82
N THR A 94 -7.57 12.98 2.28
CA THR A 94 -7.50 13.48 0.90
C THR A 94 -6.35 14.46 0.65
N LYS A 95 -5.84 15.09 1.73
CA LYS A 95 -4.95 16.26 1.70
C LYS A 95 -3.73 16.10 0.78
N PRO A 96 -2.91 15.04 0.87
CA PRO A 96 -1.72 14.92 0.01
C PRO A 96 -2.06 14.84 -1.48
N ALA A 97 -3.12 14.12 -1.85
CA ALA A 97 -3.55 14.00 -3.24
C ALA A 97 -4.08 15.34 -3.79
N GLU A 98 -4.84 16.08 -2.98
CA GLU A 98 -5.33 17.42 -3.34
C GLU A 98 -4.17 18.41 -3.47
N ILE A 99 -3.20 18.38 -2.56
CA ILE A 99 -1.99 19.21 -2.66
C ILE A 99 -1.27 18.94 -3.98
N ILE A 100 -1.08 17.67 -4.38
CA ILE A 100 -0.45 17.35 -5.67
C ILE A 100 -1.31 17.85 -6.83
N ARG A 101 -2.65 17.66 -6.79
CA ARG A 101 -3.56 18.10 -7.84
C ARG A 101 -3.51 19.61 -8.06
N ASP A 102 -3.54 20.37 -6.97
CA ASP A 102 -3.80 21.80 -6.99
C ASP A 102 -2.53 22.66 -7.08
N ASN A 103 -1.33 22.03 -7.11
CA ASN A 103 -0.07 22.76 -7.15
C ASN A 103 0.82 22.28 -8.30
N ASP A 104 0.99 23.13 -9.31
CA ASP A 104 1.77 22.80 -10.52
C ASP A 104 3.27 22.67 -10.31
N ASP A 105 3.80 23.20 -9.21
CA ASP A 105 5.20 23.08 -8.79
C ASP A 105 5.55 21.71 -8.18
N ILE A 106 4.57 20.83 -7.99
CA ILE A 106 4.78 19.45 -7.51
C ILE A 106 4.87 18.51 -8.70
N ASP A 107 6.08 18.20 -9.13
CA ASP A 107 6.34 17.39 -10.30
C ASP A 107 6.46 15.89 -9.97
N ILE A 108 5.32 15.27 -9.67
CA ILE A 108 5.19 13.83 -9.48
C ILE A 108 3.84 13.34 -10.04
N ASN A 109 3.84 12.18 -10.69
CA ASN A 109 2.58 11.56 -11.12
C ASN A 109 1.92 10.81 -9.95
N TYR A 110 0.62 10.59 -10.04
CA TYR A 110 -0.08 9.79 -9.03
C TYR A 110 -1.32 9.09 -9.61
N CYS A 111 -1.74 8.02 -8.94
CA CYS A 111 -3.05 7.40 -9.09
C CYS A 111 -3.60 7.04 -7.71
N PHE A 112 -4.86 6.70 -7.64
CA PHE A 112 -5.46 6.23 -6.40
C PHE A 112 -5.43 4.71 -6.28
N VAL A 113 -5.28 4.26 -5.03
CA VAL A 113 -5.41 2.87 -4.58
C VAL A 113 -6.50 2.84 -3.51
N TRP A 114 -7.71 2.48 -3.88
CA TRP A 114 -8.86 2.51 -3.00
C TRP A 114 -8.88 1.31 -2.06
N ASP A 115 -8.67 1.58 -0.76
CA ASP A 115 -8.99 0.62 0.29
C ASP A 115 -10.49 0.68 0.58
N ASN A 116 -11.23 -0.16 -0.14
CA ASN A 116 -12.67 -0.29 -0.02
C ASN A 116 -13.09 -1.22 1.14
N SER A 117 -12.37 -1.15 2.26
CA SER A 117 -12.66 -1.88 3.49
C SER A 117 -13.24 -0.96 4.56
N SER A 118 -14.06 -1.50 5.45
CA SER A 118 -14.43 -0.77 6.69
C SER A 118 -13.25 -0.68 7.64
N TRP A 119 -13.03 0.46 8.26
CA TRP A 119 -12.04 0.58 9.31
C TRP A 119 -12.49 -0.15 10.58
N LYS A 120 -11.57 -0.93 11.13
CA LYS A 120 -11.81 -1.78 12.30
C LYS A 120 -10.76 -1.52 13.37
N ARG A 121 -11.15 -1.59 14.61
CA ARG A 121 -10.24 -1.44 15.77
C ARG A 121 -9.11 -2.48 15.80
N SER A 122 -9.28 -3.63 15.14
CA SER A 122 -8.29 -4.70 15.05
C SER A 122 -7.01 -4.36 14.28
N TRP A 123 -6.91 -3.19 13.66
CA TRP A 123 -5.68 -2.74 13.01
C TRP A 123 -4.58 -2.43 14.01
N SER A 124 -4.94 -1.97 15.20
CA SER A 124 -4.02 -1.82 16.31
C SER A 124 -4.50 -2.73 17.45
N SER A 125 -4.02 -3.96 17.44
CA SER A 125 -4.42 -4.99 18.41
C SER A 125 -3.48 -5.08 19.61
N VAL A 126 -2.68 -4.04 19.89
CA VAL A 126 -1.79 -4.05 21.04
C VAL A 126 -2.60 -3.71 22.27
N ALA A 127 -3.02 -4.74 23.01
CA ALA A 127 -3.62 -4.58 24.33
C ALA A 127 -2.61 -3.87 25.25
N GLY A 128 -3.07 -2.85 25.97
CA GLY A 128 -2.22 -2.07 26.87
C GLY A 128 -1.34 -1.02 26.18
N ASN A 129 -1.68 -0.60 24.97
CA ASN A 129 -1.04 0.55 24.36
C ASN A 129 -1.47 1.85 25.02
N GLU A 130 -0.53 2.49 25.69
CA GLU A 130 -0.74 3.79 26.36
C GLU A 130 -1.21 4.88 25.36
N TRP A 131 -0.86 4.75 24.07
CA TRP A 131 -1.24 5.68 23.02
C TRP A 131 -2.66 5.44 22.43
N ALA A 132 -3.30 4.30 22.75
CA ALA A 132 -4.67 4.01 22.35
C ALA A 132 -5.50 3.58 23.58
N PRO A 133 -5.67 4.45 24.58
CA PRO A 133 -6.32 4.10 25.86
C PRO A 133 -7.76 3.62 25.70
N THR A 134 -8.43 4.01 24.59
CA THR A 134 -9.79 3.57 24.27
C THR A 134 -9.86 2.22 23.55
N ALA A 135 -8.74 1.68 23.09
CA ALA A 135 -8.70 0.38 22.39
C ALA A 135 -8.96 -0.80 23.32
N ASP A 136 -8.70 -0.64 24.62
CA ASP A 136 -8.78 -1.72 25.63
C ASP A 136 -10.16 -1.88 26.29
N VAL A 137 -11.10 -0.94 26.07
CA VAL A 137 -12.33 -0.89 26.86
C VAL A 137 -13.40 -1.88 26.40
N ASP A 138 -13.26 -2.44 25.19
CA ASP A 138 -14.31 -3.30 24.61
C ASP A 138 -13.74 -4.61 24.06
N LYS A 139 -13.69 -5.63 24.93
CA LYS A 139 -13.21 -6.98 24.59
C LYS A 139 -14.19 -7.82 23.75
N THR A 140 -15.32 -7.26 23.33
CA THR A 140 -16.44 -8.02 22.75
C THR A 140 -16.37 -8.20 21.23
N GLY A 141 -15.23 -7.94 20.59
CA GLY A 141 -15.03 -8.23 19.16
C GLY A 141 -14.51 -7.05 18.33
N PRO A 142 -14.24 -7.22 17.05
CA PRO A 142 -13.75 -6.15 16.19
C PRO A 142 -14.83 -5.11 15.96
N LYS A 143 -14.80 -4.03 16.71
CA LYS A 143 -15.72 -2.90 16.51
C LYS A 143 -15.37 -2.23 15.18
N ILE A 144 -16.35 -2.06 14.31
CA ILE A 144 -16.23 -1.24 13.10
C ILE A 144 -16.17 0.22 13.55
N LEU A 145 -15.11 0.92 13.16
CA LEU A 145 -14.90 2.34 13.45
C LEU A 145 -15.58 3.22 12.41
N ILE A 146 -15.37 2.88 11.13
CA ILE A 146 -16.02 3.52 9.98
C ILE A 146 -16.46 2.41 9.03
N GLN A 147 -17.75 2.40 8.68
CA GLN A 147 -18.29 1.40 7.78
C GLN A 147 -18.16 1.87 6.33
N HIS A 148 -17.58 1.01 5.49
CA HIS A 148 -17.63 1.19 4.05
C HIS A 148 -19.02 0.80 3.54
N ILE A 149 -19.64 1.71 2.79
CA ILE A 149 -20.95 1.53 2.13
C ILE A 149 -20.76 1.84 0.64
N LEU A 150 -20.88 0.82 -0.20
CA LEU A 150 -20.73 0.98 -1.64
C LEU A 150 -21.90 1.78 -2.25
N GLY A 151 -23.09 1.63 -1.68
CA GLY A 151 -24.30 2.26 -2.19
C GLY A 151 -24.73 1.77 -3.57
N ASP A 152 -25.40 2.63 -4.30
CA ASP A 152 -25.96 2.38 -5.63
C ASP A 152 -25.40 3.36 -6.68
N LYS A 153 -26.03 3.45 -7.85
CA LYS A 153 -25.53 4.29 -8.97
C LYS A 153 -25.36 5.77 -8.61
N PRO A 154 -26.30 6.45 -7.92
CA PRO A 154 -26.08 7.82 -7.46
C PRO A 154 -24.83 7.97 -6.57
N ASP A 155 -24.58 7.02 -5.65
CA ASP A 155 -23.41 7.04 -4.78
C ASP A 155 -22.12 6.82 -5.60
N TRP A 156 -22.15 5.90 -6.55
CA TRP A 156 -21.03 5.64 -7.46
C TRP A 156 -20.71 6.84 -8.34
N GLU A 157 -21.73 7.58 -8.79
CA GLU A 157 -21.57 8.79 -9.57
C GLU A 157 -20.96 9.94 -8.75
N ASN A 158 -21.38 10.11 -7.50
CA ASN A 158 -20.78 11.07 -6.58
C ASN A 158 -19.30 10.78 -6.34
N HIS A 159 -18.96 9.51 -6.08
CA HIS A 159 -17.56 9.10 -5.95
C HIS A 159 -16.78 9.35 -7.24
N PHE A 160 -17.34 8.97 -8.40
CA PHE A 160 -16.70 9.21 -9.70
C PHE A 160 -16.49 10.70 -9.96
N ASN A 161 -17.45 11.56 -9.64
CA ASN A 161 -17.35 13.01 -9.81
C ASN A 161 -16.21 13.62 -8.98
N TYR A 162 -16.00 13.14 -7.75
CA TYR A 162 -14.80 13.49 -6.99
C TYR A 162 -13.52 13.04 -7.70
N LEU A 163 -13.46 11.79 -8.13
CA LEU A 163 -12.30 11.23 -8.84
C LEU A 163 -12.04 11.95 -10.16
N LEU A 164 -13.07 12.39 -10.86
CA LEU A 164 -12.95 13.09 -12.15
C LEU A 164 -12.13 14.37 -12.04
N THR A 165 -12.19 15.07 -10.90
CA THR A 165 -11.36 16.26 -10.66
C THR A 165 -9.87 15.91 -10.68
N HIS A 166 -9.50 14.72 -10.20
CA HIS A 166 -8.15 14.18 -10.24
C HIS A 166 -7.80 13.61 -11.61
N PHE A 167 -8.69 12.86 -12.26
CA PHE A 167 -8.45 12.24 -13.56
C PHE A 167 -8.12 13.27 -14.65
N LYS A 168 -8.68 14.48 -14.55
CA LYS A 168 -8.39 15.61 -15.45
C LYS A 168 -7.01 16.23 -15.23
N SER A 169 -6.36 16.00 -14.08
CA SER A 169 -5.00 16.47 -13.85
C SER A 169 -4.03 15.83 -14.85
N SER A 170 -3.10 16.65 -15.37
CA SER A 170 -2.02 16.17 -16.26
C SER A 170 -1.09 15.16 -15.54
N ARG A 171 -1.00 15.25 -14.23
CA ARG A 171 -0.19 14.35 -13.37
C ARG A 171 -0.90 13.07 -12.98
N TYR A 172 -2.21 12.95 -13.24
CA TYR A 172 -2.90 11.69 -12.95
C TYR A 172 -2.44 10.59 -13.91
N ILE A 173 -2.01 9.46 -13.38
CA ILE A 173 -1.48 8.34 -14.18
C ILE A 173 -2.58 7.77 -15.08
N LYS A 174 -2.28 7.68 -16.37
CA LYS A 174 -3.15 7.09 -17.38
C LYS A 174 -2.43 5.95 -18.08
N PHE A 175 -3.17 4.92 -18.43
CA PHE A 175 -2.74 3.81 -19.27
C PHE A 175 -3.60 3.80 -20.53
N ALA A 176 -3.01 4.02 -21.71
CA ALA A 176 -3.74 4.14 -22.98
C ALA A 176 -4.94 5.10 -22.86
N ASN A 177 -4.70 6.35 -22.42
CA ASN A 177 -5.71 7.41 -22.20
C ASN A 177 -6.84 7.04 -21.20
N LYS A 178 -6.66 5.97 -20.39
CA LYS A 178 -7.59 5.57 -19.35
C LYS A 178 -7.00 5.88 -17.98
N PRO A 179 -7.65 6.68 -17.12
CA PRO A 179 -7.19 6.90 -15.74
C PRO A 179 -6.99 5.57 -15.01
N VAL A 180 -5.83 5.40 -14.37
CA VAL A 180 -5.53 4.20 -13.58
C VAL A 180 -6.13 4.33 -12.19
N PHE A 181 -6.98 3.38 -11.82
CA PHE A 181 -7.60 3.32 -10.50
C PHE A 181 -7.48 1.92 -9.92
N CYS A 182 -6.76 1.79 -8.80
CA CYS A 182 -6.56 0.51 -8.15
C CYS A 182 -7.64 0.27 -7.10
N ILE A 183 -8.11 -0.97 -6.96
CA ILE A 183 -9.13 -1.37 -5.98
C ILE A 183 -8.64 -2.61 -5.22
N TYR A 184 -8.75 -2.53 -3.89
CA TYR A 184 -8.21 -3.55 -2.99
C TYR A 184 -9.05 -4.83 -2.95
N ASN A 185 -10.37 -4.72 -2.72
CA ASN A 185 -11.26 -5.87 -2.55
C ASN A 185 -12.26 -5.99 -3.71
N PRO A 186 -11.98 -6.84 -4.72
CA PRO A 186 -12.90 -7.10 -5.82
C PRO A 186 -14.11 -7.94 -5.35
N ASN A 187 -15.29 -7.61 -5.86
CA ASN A 187 -16.50 -8.41 -5.74
C ASN A 187 -17.48 -8.06 -6.87
N LYS A 188 -18.61 -8.74 -6.97
CA LYS A 188 -19.58 -8.57 -8.07
C LYS A 188 -20.16 -7.16 -8.16
N ASP A 189 -20.43 -6.50 -7.03
CA ASP A 189 -20.99 -5.15 -7.04
C ASP A 189 -19.92 -4.11 -7.42
N ILE A 190 -18.67 -4.32 -7.01
CA ILE A 190 -17.52 -3.53 -7.46
C ILE A 190 -17.32 -3.67 -8.99
N TYR A 191 -17.52 -4.86 -9.56
CA TYR A 191 -17.43 -5.00 -11.03
C TYR A 191 -18.55 -4.24 -11.74
N ARG A 192 -19.78 -4.25 -11.20
CA ARG A 192 -20.90 -3.47 -11.75
C ARG A 192 -20.64 -1.96 -11.68
N MET A 193 -20.11 -1.50 -10.57
CA MET A 193 -19.68 -0.11 -10.41
C MET A 193 -18.57 0.25 -11.40
N ALA A 194 -17.55 -0.59 -11.55
CA ALA A 194 -16.43 -0.37 -12.47
C ALA A 194 -16.90 -0.29 -13.94
N ASP A 195 -17.87 -1.11 -14.34
CA ASP A 195 -18.47 -1.03 -15.67
C ASP A 195 -19.21 0.30 -15.86
N TYR A 196 -19.95 0.74 -14.86
CA TYR A 196 -20.63 2.04 -14.91
C TYR A 196 -19.62 3.21 -14.96
N TRP A 197 -18.53 3.13 -14.22
CA TRP A 197 -17.46 4.13 -14.25
C TRP A 197 -16.72 4.18 -15.59
N ASP A 198 -16.60 3.05 -16.30
CA ASP A 198 -16.03 3.03 -17.64
C ASP A 198 -16.89 3.85 -18.62
N GLU A 199 -18.24 3.76 -18.50
CA GLU A 199 -19.17 4.59 -19.27
C GLU A 199 -19.05 6.08 -18.92
N LEU A 200 -18.95 6.41 -17.63
CA LEU A 200 -18.77 7.79 -17.18
C LEU A 200 -17.44 8.39 -17.64
N ALA A 201 -16.36 7.61 -17.60
CA ALA A 201 -15.05 8.03 -18.08
C ALA A 201 -15.07 8.33 -19.60
N LYS A 202 -15.75 7.48 -20.38
CA LYS A 202 -15.95 7.75 -21.83
C LYS A 202 -16.73 9.02 -22.08
N LYS A 203 -17.80 9.27 -21.33
CA LYS A 203 -18.56 10.53 -21.41
C LYS A 203 -17.71 11.75 -21.03
N ALA A 204 -16.72 11.57 -20.17
CA ALA A 204 -15.78 12.62 -19.75
C ALA A 204 -14.61 12.84 -20.70
N GLY A 205 -14.52 12.09 -21.83
CA GLY A 205 -13.50 12.25 -22.88
C GLY A 205 -12.28 11.35 -22.74
N PHE A 206 -12.31 10.35 -21.88
CA PHE A 206 -11.31 9.29 -21.80
C PHE A 206 -11.69 8.08 -22.68
N ASP A 207 -10.75 7.15 -22.91
CA ASP A 207 -11.04 5.89 -23.61
C ASP A 207 -11.62 4.81 -22.67
N GLY A 208 -12.17 5.22 -21.54
CA GLY A 208 -12.66 4.39 -20.45
C GLY A 208 -11.85 4.59 -19.17
N ILE A 209 -11.91 3.62 -18.25
CA ILE A 209 -11.13 3.62 -17.01
C ILE A 209 -10.26 2.37 -16.91
N CYS A 210 -9.01 2.51 -16.51
CA CYS A 210 -8.11 1.37 -16.26
C CYS A 210 -8.24 0.92 -14.80
N ILE A 211 -9.16 0.01 -14.53
CA ILE A 211 -9.30 -0.59 -13.19
C ILE A 211 -8.23 -1.66 -13.00
N VAL A 212 -7.49 -1.55 -11.89
CA VAL A 212 -6.45 -2.49 -11.47
C VAL A 212 -6.84 -3.10 -10.14
N PHE A 213 -7.17 -4.39 -10.12
CA PHE A 213 -7.48 -5.08 -8.89
C PHE A 213 -6.24 -5.67 -8.23
N GLN A 214 -6.18 -5.61 -6.91
CA GLN A 214 -5.16 -6.33 -6.17
C GLN A 214 -5.39 -7.84 -6.33
N GLY A 215 -4.42 -8.51 -6.96
CA GLY A 215 -4.56 -9.91 -7.39
C GLY A 215 -4.31 -10.96 -6.30
N GLY A 216 -3.95 -10.57 -5.09
CA GLY A 216 -3.63 -11.48 -4.00
C GLY A 216 -4.85 -12.29 -3.53
N GLY A 217 -4.90 -13.57 -3.88
CA GLY A 217 -5.95 -14.48 -3.39
C GLY A 217 -7.31 -14.43 -4.10
N HIS A 218 -7.52 -13.51 -5.03
CA HIS A 218 -8.78 -13.39 -5.80
C HIS A 218 -8.66 -14.12 -7.14
N LYS A 219 -9.22 -15.33 -7.24
CA LYS A 219 -9.15 -16.16 -8.46
C LYS A 219 -10.10 -15.70 -9.57
N ASP A 220 -11.18 -15.00 -9.22
CA ASP A 220 -12.32 -14.76 -10.11
C ASP A 220 -12.39 -13.31 -10.63
N ILE A 221 -11.25 -12.61 -10.75
CA ILE A 221 -11.23 -11.29 -11.36
C ILE A 221 -11.43 -11.44 -12.87
N PRO A 222 -12.47 -10.82 -13.48
CA PRO A 222 -12.73 -10.89 -14.91
C PRO A 222 -11.51 -10.44 -15.73
N SER A 223 -11.25 -11.13 -16.86
CA SER A 223 -10.07 -10.88 -17.71
C SER A 223 -10.03 -9.51 -18.37
N LYS A 224 -11.15 -8.80 -18.43
CA LYS A 224 -11.22 -7.42 -18.93
C LYS A 224 -10.54 -6.40 -18.03
N TYR A 225 -10.28 -6.73 -16.76
CA TYR A 225 -9.61 -5.85 -15.81
C TYR A 225 -8.14 -6.20 -15.66
N MET A 226 -7.33 -5.19 -15.37
CA MET A 226 -5.94 -5.38 -14.98
C MET A 226 -5.85 -5.92 -13.56
N LYS A 227 -4.77 -6.64 -13.30
CA LYS A 227 -4.44 -7.16 -11.97
C LYS A 227 -3.03 -6.75 -11.64
N TYR A 228 -2.82 -6.28 -10.45
CA TYR A 228 -1.47 -6.19 -9.96
C TYR A 228 -1.24 -7.30 -8.93
N ARG A 229 -0.22 -8.13 -9.21
CA ARG A 229 0.13 -9.24 -8.34
C ARG A 229 1.12 -8.78 -7.29
N TYR A 230 0.69 -7.81 -6.49
CA TYR A 230 1.33 -7.55 -5.24
C TYR A 230 0.94 -8.68 -4.28
N GLU A 231 1.95 -9.44 -3.87
CA GLU A 231 1.77 -10.38 -2.78
C GLU A 231 2.41 -9.77 -1.54
N PRO A 232 1.61 -9.08 -0.68
CA PRO A 232 2.15 -8.64 0.60
C PRO A 232 2.71 -9.86 1.31
N PRO A 233 3.83 -9.73 2.04
CA PRO A 233 4.35 -10.82 2.85
C PRO A 233 3.28 -11.52 3.67
N ALA A 234 2.25 -10.77 4.09
CA ALA A 234 1.08 -11.31 4.77
C ALA A 234 0.30 -12.37 3.98
N SER A 235 0.22 -12.27 2.65
CA SER A 235 -0.51 -13.26 1.84
C SER A 235 0.25 -14.56 1.69
N SER A 236 1.58 -14.54 1.72
CA SER A 236 2.40 -15.75 1.66
C SER A 236 2.21 -16.66 2.88
N TRP A 237 1.74 -16.12 4.00
CA TRP A 237 1.44 -16.93 5.20
C TRP A 237 0.19 -17.78 5.09
N TYR A 238 -0.66 -17.53 4.12
CA TYR A 238 -1.83 -18.38 3.86
C TYR A 238 -1.50 -19.58 2.98
N ASP A 239 -0.34 -19.56 2.33
CA ASP A 239 0.12 -20.62 1.41
C ASP A 239 1.10 -21.61 2.09
N ILE A 240 0.80 -21.95 3.35
CA ILE A 240 1.59 -22.86 4.18
C ILE A 240 1.27 -24.34 3.91
N GLY A 241 0.53 -24.64 2.83
CA GLY A 241 0.10 -26.00 2.49
C GLY A 241 -0.84 -26.63 3.52
N LEU A 242 -1.28 -27.85 3.26
CA LEU A 242 -2.22 -28.57 4.14
C LEU A 242 -1.61 -28.87 5.52
N VAL A 243 -0.34 -29.27 5.56
CA VAL A 243 0.39 -29.57 6.79
C VAL A 243 0.55 -28.31 7.66
N GLY A 244 0.95 -27.20 7.05
CA GLY A 244 1.07 -25.92 7.78
C GLY A 244 -0.28 -25.43 8.31
N LYS A 245 -1.38 -25.60 7.55
CA LYS A 245 -2.75 -25.30 8.01
C LYS A 245 -3.15 -26.18 9.21
N ALA A 246 -2.83 -27.47 9.17
CA ALA A 246 -3.09 -28.41 10.28
C ALA A 246 -2.29 -28.02 11.54
N ILE A 247 -1.00 -27.71 11.40
CA ILE A 247 -0.14 -27.25 12.50
C ILE A 247 -0.67 -25.93 13.09
N LYS A 248 -1.08 -24.97 12.24
CA LYS A 248 -1.65 -23.69 12.68
C LYS A 248 -2.95 -23.90 13.48
N LYS A 249 -3.82 -24.83 13.01
CA LYS A 249 -5.06 -25.19 13.69
C LYS A 249 -4.78 -25.87 15.04
N ALA A 250 -3.83 -26.82 15.09
CA ALA A 250 -3.42 -27.51 16.31
C ALA A 250 -2.84 -26.52 17.35
N LYS A 251 -1.93 -25.61 16.94
CA LYS A 251 -1.38 -24.57 17.80
C LYS A 251 -2.45 -23.62 18.36
N LYS A 252 -3.48 -23.28 17.56
CA LYS A 252 -4.61 -22.46 18.01
C LYS A 252 -5.43 -23.17 19.08
N ILE A 253 -5.70 -24.48 18.89
CA ILE A 253 -6.47 -25.31 19.84
C ILE A 253 -5.69 -25.47 21.15
N LEU A 254 -4.38 -25.65 21.09
CA LEU A 254 -3.52 -25.86 22.24
C LEU A 254 -3.06 -24.55 22.91
N HIS A 255 -3.58 -23.41 22.51
CA HIS A 255 -3.17 -22.07 23.00
C HIS A 255 -1.66 -21.77 22.83
N PHE A 256 -0.94 -22.55 22.03
CA PHE A 256 0.48 -22.35 21.66
C PHE A 256 0.62 -21.56 20.35
N ALA A 257 -0.29 -20.65 20.02
CA ALA A 257 -0.09 -19.77 18.87
C ALA A 257 1.18 -18.94 19.09
N PRO A 258 2.14 -18.96 18.16
CA PRO A 258 3.32 -18.10 18.29
C PRO A 258 2.85 -16.66 18.35
N LYS A 259 3.32 -15.92 19.33
CA LYS A 259 2.99 -14.49 19.48
C LYS A 259 3.47 -13.68 18.28
N THR A 260 4.55 -14.09 17.63
CA THR A 260 5.15 -13.46 16.46
C THR A 260 5.30 -14.49 15.34
N LEU A 261 4.97 -14.09 14.10
CA LEU A 261 5.12 -14.92 12.90
C LEU A 261 6.33 -14.42 12.09
N PHE A 262 7.26 -15.31 11.82
CA PHE A 262 8.41 -15.03 10.97
C PHE A 262 8.26 -15.65 9.59
N THR A 263 8.69 -14.93 8.56
CA THR A 263 8.78 -15.41 7.18
C THR A 263 10.13 -15.02 6.59
N ASP A 264 10.63 -15.83 5.69
CA ASP A 264 11.92 -15.61 5.05
C ASP A 264 11.77 -14.70 3.81
N TYR A 265 12.62 -13.67 3.72
CA TYR A 265 12.61 -12.69 2.65
C TYR A 265 12.87 -13.31 1.26
N ASP A 266 13.86 -14.19 1.19
CA ASP A 266 14.26 -14.81 -0.07
C ASP A 266 13.17 -15.74 -0.61
N GLN A 267 12.44 -16.44 0.27
CA GLN A 267 11.32 -17.30 -0.13
C GLN A 267 10.17 -16.49 -0.73
N ILE A 268 9.84 -15.34 -0.13
CA ILE A 268 8.79 -14.47 -0.67
C ILE A 268 9.18 -13.94 -2.03
N TRP A 269 10.41 -13.41 -2.18
CA TRP A 269 10.89 -12.88 -3.45
C TRP A 269 10.96 -13.94 -4.56
N LYS A 270 11.42 -15.16 -4.26
CA LYS A 270 11.38 -16.25 -5.23
C LYS A 270 9.97 -16.48 -5.76
N LYS A 271 8.99 -16.52 -4.87
CA LYS A 271 7.58 -16.68 -5.26
C LYS A 271 7.06 -15.51 -6.09
N LEU A 272 7.42 -14.26 -5.74
CA LEU A 272 7.07 -13.08 -6.53
C LEU A 272 7.63 -13.16 -7.95
N LEU A 273 8.89 -13.53 -8.09
CA LEU A 273 9.54 -13.68 -9.39
C LEU A 273 8.93 -14.83 -10.21
N ASP A 274 8.61 -15.95 -9.59
CA ASP A 274 7.95 -17.08 -10.27
C ASP A 274 6.53 -16.65 -10.75
N ASN A 275 5.80 -15.91 -9.95
CA ASN A 275 4.52 -15.34 -10.36
C ASN A 275 4.66 -14.35 -11.53
N ALA A 276 5.72 -13.53 -11.53
CA ALA A 276 5.99 -12.59 -12.60
C ALA A 276 6.35 -13.32 -13.92
N ARG A 277 7.21 -14.34 -13.86
CA ARG A 277 7.55 -15.17 -15.04
C ARG A 277 6.34 -15.83 -15.66
N ASN A 278 5.34 -16.20 -14.84
CA ASN A 278 4.07 -16.81 -15.26
C ASN A 278 2.94 -15.79 -15.41
N GLY A 279 3.26 -14.50 -15.48
CA GLY A 279 2.29 -13.43 -15.67
C GLY A 279 1.66 -13.44 -17.08
N ASN A 280 0.52 -12.76 -17.23
CA ASN A 280 -0.17 -12.61 -18.50
C ASN A 280 -0.39 -11.12 -18.83
N ASP A 281 -0.99 -10.84 -20.00
CA ASP A 281 -1.17 -9.46 -20.51
C ASP A 281 -1.99 -8.56 -19.57
N THR A 282 -2.88 -9.13 -18.78
CA THR A 282 -3.68 -8.38 -17.80
C THR A 282 -3.03 -8.25 -16.42
N SER A 283 -1.73 -8.54 -16.28
CA SER A 283 -1.01 -8.45 -15.01
C SER A 283 0.01 -7.33 -15.03
N PHE A 284 -0.03 -6.45 -14.04
CA PHE A 284 1.13 -5.69 -13.58
C PHE A 284 1.81 -6.46 -12.44
N TYR A 285 3.02 -6.03 -12.05
CA TYR A 285 3.76 -6.72 -10.99
C TYR A 285 3.92 -5.83 -9.76
N GLY A 286 4.05 -6.48 -8.62
CA GLY A 286 4.31 -5.84 -7.35
C GLY A 286 5.65 -6.25 -6.77
N ALA A 287 6.25 -5.36 -5.99
CA ALA A 287 7.47 -5.56 -5.22
C ALA A 287 7.25 -5.09 -3.79
N PHE A 288 8.09 -5.53 -2.87
CA PHE A 288 8.13 -5.01 -1.50
C PHE A 288 9.57 -4.88 -1.04
N VAL A 289 9.83 -3.95 -0.12
CA VAL A 289 11.20 -3.69 0.39
C VAL A 289 11.49 -4.46 1.66
N ASP A 290 10.56 -4.43 2.62
CA ASP A 290 10.61 -5.12 3.90
C ASP A 290 9.17 -5.31 4.40
N PHE A 291 8.97 -6.01 5.52
CA PHE A 291 7.70 -6.05 6.21
C PHE A 291 7.87 -6.46 7.66
N ASP A 292 7.42 -5.60 8.56
CA ASP A 292 7.38 -5.83 9.99
C ASP A 292 6.28 -4.97 10.62
N ASP A 293 5.14 -5.56 10.94
CA ASP A 293 3.99 -4.84 11.51
C ASP A 293 4.01 -4.78 13.05
N THR A 294 5.20 -4.91 13.65
CA THR A 294 5.41 -4.73 15.09
C THR A 294 4.86 -3.40 15.62
N PRO A 295 5.00 -2.24 14.92
CA PRO A 295 4.41 -0.99 15.38
C PRO A 295 2.90 -1.07 15.60
N ARG A 296 2.20 -1.84 14.77
CA ARG A 296 0.73 -1.99 14.82
C ARG A 296 0.26 -3.14 15.72
N ARG A 297 1.09 -4.17 15.95
CA ARG A 297 0.68 -5.43 16.61
C ARG A 297 1.45 -5.78 17.88
N GLY A 298 2.63 -5.22 18.06
CA GLY A 298 3.50 -5.55 19.19
C GLY A 298 3.76 -7.06 19.32
N GLN A 299 3.99 -7.51 20.53
CA GLN A 299 4.27 -8.94 20.83
C GLN A 299 3.07 -9.88 20.60
N TYR A 300 1.86 -9.35 20.35
CA TYR A 300 0.63 -10.14 20.31
C TYR A 300 0.20 -10.57 18.90
N GLY A 301 1.14 -10.73 18.01
CA GLY A 301 0.85 -11.27 16.68
C GLY A 301 1.53 -10.50 15.55
N ALA A 302 2.65 -9.86 15.85
CA ALA A 302 3.49 -9.24 14.84
C ALA A 302 3.89 -10.24 13.77
N ARG A 303 3.94 -9.77 12.54
CA ARG A 303 4.37 -10.51 11.37
C ARG A 303 5.64 -9.84 10.87
N ILE A 304 6.71 -10.60 10.81
CA ILE A 304 8.05 -10.08 10.54
C ILE A 304 8.69 -10.89 9.42
N VAL A 305 9.12 -10.21 8.38
CA VAL A 305 9.96 -10.79 7.34
C VAL A 305 11.42 -10.65 7.76
N LYS A 306 12.13 -11.79 7.81
CA LYS A 306 13.55 -11.81 8.18
C LYS A 306 14.46 -11.84 6.96
N GLY A 307 15.56 -11.09 7.05
CA GLY A 307 16.62 -11.09 6.05
C GLY A 307 16.47 -10.03 4.96
N ALA A 308 15.52 -9.11 5.10
CA ALA A 308 15.41 -7.94 4.23
C ALA A 308 16.63 -7.03 4.39
N ASN A 309 17.21 -6.60 3.28
CA ASN A 309 18.22 -5.56 3.23
C ASN A 309 18.31 -4.99 1.80
N PRO A 310 18.94 -3.80 1.61
CA PRO A 310 19.01 -3.14 0.31
C PRO A 310 19.71 -3.94 -0.80
N GLU A 311 20.73 -4.74 -0.46
CA GLU A 311 21.45 -5.55 -1.46
C GLU A 311 20.56 -6.66 -2.03
N LYS A 312 19.84 -7.39 -1.16
CA LYS A 312 18.89 -8.40 -1.58
C LYS A 312 17.73 -7.78 -2.35
N PHE A 313 17.21 -6.64 -1.87
CA PHE A 313 16.19 -5.90 -2.59
C PHE A 313 16.65 -5.55 -4.00
N LYS A 314 17.82 -4.92 -4.16
CA LYS A 314 18.39 -4.58 -5.46
C LYS A 314 18.49 -5.80 -6.38
N LYS A 315 19.00 -6.93 -5.88
CA LYS A 315 19.12 -8.18 -6.63
C LYS A 315 17.78 -8.64 -7.20
N TYR A 316 16.77 -8.78 -6.33
CA TYR A 316 15.46 -9.31 -6.74
C TYR A 316 14.65 -8.30 -7.55
N PHE A 317 14.75 -7.02 -7.20
CA PHE A 317 14.06 -5.96 -7.92
C PHE A 317 14.60 -5.79 -9.33
N SER A 318 15.93 -5.87 -9.53
CA SER A 318 16.53 -5.87 -10.85
C SER A 318 16.01 -7.01 -11.74
N GLU A 319 15.86 -8.21 -11.18
CA GLU A 319 15.30 -9.34 -11.90
C GLU A 319 13.81 -9.12 -12.27
N LEU A 320 13.02 -8.58 -11.34
CA LEU A 320 11.62 -8.23 -11.60
C LEU A 320 11.47 -7.17 -12.69
N VAL A 321 12.33 -6.15 -12.68
CA VAL A 321 12.39 -5.09 -13.70
C VAL A 321 12.70 -5.68 -15.08
N ASN A 322 13.66 -6.61 -15.16
CA ASN A 322 14.01 -7.30 -16.42
C ASN A 322 12.86 -8.16 -16.94
N ILE A 323 12.19 -8.94 -16.08
CA ILE A 323 11.02 -9.74 -16.44
C ILE A 323 9.89 -8.80 -16.94
N SER A 324 9.65 -7.71 -16.25
CA SER A 324 8.62 -6.72 -16.59
C SER A 324 8.88 -6.10 -17.96
N ALA A 325 10.12 -5.69 -18.23
CA ALA A 325 10.55 -5.12 -19.50
C ALA A 325 10.42 -6.14 -20.66
N ALA A 326 10.86 -7.39 -20.45
CA ALA A 326 10.75 -8.45 -21.44
C ALA A 326 9.29 -8.77 -21.80
N GLN A 327 8.37 -8.57 -20.88
CA GLN A 327 6.93 -8.77 -21.08
C GLN A 327 6.18 -7.46 -21.43
N ASN A 328 6.89 -6.36 -21.72
CA ASN A 328 6.34 -5.03 -22.02
C ASN A 328 5.34 -4.52 -20.98
N LYS A 329 5.59 -4.79 -19.68
CA LYS A 329 4.75 -4.27 -18.59
C LYS A 329 5.07 -2.80 -18.33
N GLU A 330 4.04 -1.96 -18.34
CA GLU A 330 4.24 -0.52 -18.16
C GLU A 330 4.51 -0.14 -16.71
N PHE A 331 3.92 -0.88 -15.74
CA PHE A 331 4.02 -0.52 -14.32
C PHE A 331 4.51 -1.68 -13.45
N ILE A 332 5.35 -1.33 -12.46
CA ILE A 332 5.60 -2.12 -11.25
C ILE A 332 5.12 -1.28 -10.06
N PHE A 333 4.33 -1.89 -9.18
CA PHE A 333 3.90 -1.28 -7.93
C PHE A 333 4.84 -1.71 -6.80
N VAL A 334 5.36 -0.75 -6.03
CA VAL A 334 6.27 -1.03 -4.91
C VAL A 334 5.59 -0.70 -3.58
N THR A 335 5.57 -1.61 -2.67
CA THR A 335 5.15 -1.41 -1.28
C THR A 335 6.37 -1.16 -0.41
N ALA A 336 6.51 0.07 0.05
CA ALA A 336 5.76 1.27 -0.27
C ALA A 336 6.68 2.47 -0.23
N TRP A 337 6.19 3.64 -0.58
CA TRP A 337 6.92 4.87 -0.33
C TRP A 337 7.15 5.03 1.18
N ASN A 338 6.05 4.97 1.97
CA ASN A 338 6.06 5.40 3.38
C ASN A 338 5.18 4.56 4.33
N GLU A 339 5.07 3.25 4.16
CA GLU A 339 4.37 2.36 5.10
C GLU A 339 5.22 2.07 6.35
N TRP A 340 5.55 3.14 7.11
CA TRP A 340 6.39 3.05 8.31
C TRP A 340 5.82 2.14 9.41
N GLY A 341 4.50 2.14 9.57
CA GLY A 341 3.80 1.28 10.53
C GLY A 341 3.91 -0.22 10.25
N GLU A 342 4.31 -0.59 9.02
CA GLU A 342 4.58 -1.96 8.59
C GLU A 342 6.05 -2.16 8.22
N SER A 343 6.92 -1.18 8.48
CA SER A 343 8.35 -1.18 8.10
C SER A 343 8.58 -1.44 6.59
N ALA A 344 7.56 -1.23 5.79
CA ALA A 344 7.54 -1.43 4.34
C ALA A 344 7.69 -0.07 3.62
N TYR A 345 8.83 0.55 3.73
CA TYR A 345 9.08 1.89 3.18
C TYR A 345 10.42 1.98 2.45
N ILE A 346 10.51 2.89 1.47
CA ILE A 346 11.74 3.23 0.74
C ILE A 346 12.27 4.61 1.09
N GLU A 347 11.53 5.40 1.86
CA GLU A 347 12.04 6.67 2.40
C GLU A 347 13.32 6.46 3.22
N PRO A 348 14.23 7.44 3.25
CA PRO A 348 15.50 7.26 3.93
C PRO A 348 15.34 7.17 5.47
N ASP A 349 16.05 6.23 6.07
CA ASP A 349 16.06 5.98 7.50
C ASP A 349 17.46 6.05 8.12
N LYS A 350 17.57 6.01 9.46
CA LYS A 350 18.86 6.03 10.14
C LYS A 350 19.66 4.73 9.98
N THR A 351 19.01 3.61 9.60
CA THR A 351 19.67 2.31 9.48
C THR A 351 20.33 2.12 8.12
N PHE A 352 19.60 2.45 7.05
CA PHE A 352 20.03 2.18 5.69
C PHE A 352 20.29 3.46 4.86
N GLY A 353 20.01 4.65 5.42
CA GLY A 353 20.14 5.89 4.67
C GLY A 353 19.27 5.86 3.40
N TYR A 354 19.88 6.15 2.27
CA TYR A 354 19.23 6.15 0.95
C TYR A 354 19.34 4.82 0.21
N ALA A 355 19.88 3.75 0.80
CA ALA A 355 20.28 2.55 0.09
C ALA A 355 19.14 1.83 -0.67
N TYR A 356 17.88 1.88 -0.19
CA TYR A 356 16.74 1.34 -0.95
C TYR A 356 16.38 2.21 -2.15
N LEU A 357 16.47 3.53 -2.04
CA LEU A 357 16.29 4.46 -3.15
C LEU A 357 17.39 4.31 -4.19
N ASP A 358 18.67 4.22 -3.75
CA ASP A 358 19.81 3.94 -4.62
C ASP A 358 19.61 2.64 -5.40
N ALA A 359 19.15 1.59 -4.74
CA ALA A 359 18.85 0.32 -5.38
C ALA A 359 17.81 0.45 -6.51
N ILE A 360 16.76 1.25 -6.31
CA ILE A 360 15.76 1.50 -7.35
C ILE A 360 16.39 2.29 -8.50
N LYS A 361 17.10 3.38 -8.20
CA LYS A 361 17.76 4.23 -9.21
C LYS A 361 18.70 3.43 -10.10
N ASP A 362 19.51 2.58 -9.48
CA ASP A 362 20.45 1.71 -10.20
C ASP A 362 19.72 0.71 -11.12
N CYS A 363 18.67 0.07 -10.63
CA CYS A 363 17.87 -0.87 -11.44
C CYS A 363 17.18 -0.18 -12.63
N MET A 364 16.78 1.09 -12.46
CA MET A 364 16.13 1.85 -13.52
C MET A 364 17.13 2.43 -14.55
N ASN A 365 18.37 2.70 -14.14
CA ASN A 365 19.43 3.18 -15.03
C ASN A 365 19.97 2.06 -15.95
N ILE A 366 19.92 0.80 -15.53
CA ILE A 366 20.33 -0.35 -16.36
C ILE A 366 19.42 -0.51 -17.60
N GLN A 367 18.21 0.06 -17.58
CA GLN A 367 17.30 0.08 -18.74
C GLN A 367 17.59 1.21 -19.76
N GLN A 368 18.56 2.08 -19.49
CA GLN A 368 19.03 3.08 -20.45
C GLN A 368 20.10 2.53 -21.36
#